data_0b0ccf672607007be32e10afe4d3a08b
#
_entry.id   0b0ccf672607007be32e10afe4d3a08b
#
_cell.length_a   1.000
_cell.length_b   1.000
_cell.length_c   1.000
_cell.angle_alpha   90.00
_cell.angle_beta   90.00
_cell.angle_gamma   90.00
#
_symmetry.space_group_name_H-M   'P 1'
#
loop_
_entity.id
_entity.type
_entity.pdbx_description
1 polymer ?
#
loop_
_entity_poly.entity_id
_entity_poly.type
_entity_poly.pdbx_seq_one_letter_code
_entity_poly.pdbx_strand_id
1 'polypeptide(L)'
;RNTKGIELTNEGVEFLSYARQVVEQADLLESRYTNKKPQRQICSFSTQHYAFAVNAFVNLVKKTQAEEYDFTLRETRTFEIIDDVKNLKSETGILYLDDFNKKVLNKLFTENHLTFYPIFTAEPHVFISVNSPLAEKNEILLQDLEPYPFLCYEQGDFNSFYFAEEILSTVSRKKVI
;
A
#
# COMPACT_ATOMS: atom_id res chain seq x y z
N ARG A 1 21.62 18.25 14.83
CA ARG A 1 20.81 18.55 16.04
C ARG A 1 20.18 19.91 15.84
N ASN A 2 18.91 19.97 15.63
CA ASN A 2 18.17 21.22 15.67
C ASN A 2 17.17 21.18 16.84
N THR A 3 16.49 22.30 17.11
CA THR A 3 15.53 22.42 18.21
C THR A 3 14.29 21.51 18.09
N LYS A 4 14.15 20.79 16.98
CA LYS A 4 13.02 19.86 16.70
C LYS A 4 13.35 18.37 16.90
N GLY A 5 14.57 18.03 17.33
CA GLY A 5 14.98 16.65 17.57
C GLY A 5 16.08 16.13 16.66
N ILE A 6 16.14 14.82 16.48
CA ILE A 6 17.10 14.12 15.61
C ILE A 6 16.36 13.71 14.32
N GLU A 7 16.88 14.18 13.18
CA GLU A 7 16.48 13.71 11.86
C GLU A 7 17.56 12.79 11.29
N LEU A 8 17.15 11.75 10.62
CA LEU A 8 18.05 10.83 9.94
C LEU A 8 18.45 11.42 8.58
N THR A 9 19.72 11.21 8.21
CA THR A 9 20.15 11.44 6.83
C THR A 9 19.60 10.36 5.91
N ASN A 10 19.66 10.56 4.59
CA ASN A 10 19.24 9.54 3.64
C ASN A 10 20.00 8.22 3.82
N GLU A 11 21.32 8.31 4.03
CA GLU A 11 22.15 7.14 4.33
C GLU A 11 21.78 6.52 5.69
N GLY A 12 21.33 7.33 6.66
CA GLY A 12 20.86 6.86 7.95
C GLY A 12 19.54 6.08 7.84
N VAL A 13 18.64 6.50 6.96
CA VAL A 13 17.40 5.78 6.66
C VAL A 13 17.71 4.45 5.98
N GLU A 14 18.59 4.47 4.99
CA GLU A 14 19.03 3.27 4.28
C GLU A 14 19.72 2.29 5.24
N PHE A 15 20.67 2.77 6.04
CA PHE A 15 21.35 1.94 7.06
C PHE A 15 20.37 1.29 8.03
N LEU A 16 19.40 2.05 8.55
CA LEU A 16 18.41 1.51 9.48
C LEU A 16 17.52 0.43 8.84
N SER A 17 17.23 0.57 7.57
CA SER A 17 16.49 -0.43 6.80
C SER A 17 17.22 -1.77 6.79
N TYR A 18 18.50 -1.78 6.43
CA TYR A 18 19.34 -2.99 6.46
C TYR A 18 19.59 -3.49 7.89
N ALA A 19 19.83 -2.59 8.85
CA ALA A 19 20.07 -2.96 10.22
C ALA A 19 18.86 -3.67 10.84
N ARG A 20 17.64 -3.25 10.55
CA ARG A 20 16.42 -3.93 10.99
C ARG A 20 16.37 -5.37 10.48
N GLN A 21 16.66 -5.61 9.21
CA GLN A 21 16.69 -6.97 8.66
C GLN A 21 17.68 -7.87 9.38
N VAL A 22 18.89 -7.36 9.64
CA VAL A 22 19.91 -8.13 10.35
C VAL A 22 19.42 -8.51 11.75
N VAL A 23 18.80 -7.56 12.46
CA VAL A 23 18.24 -7.81 13.79
C VAL A 23 17.10 -8.84 13.71
N GLU A 24 16.16 -8.69 12.77
CA GLU A 24 15.05 -9.63 12.60
C GLU A 24 15.54 -11.05 12.28
N GLN A 25 16.54 -11.17 11.38
CA GLN A 25 17.12 -12.47 11.09
C GLN A 25 17.86 -13.07 12.29
N ALA A 26 18.53 -12.24 13.09
CA ALA A 26 19.17 -12.67 14.34
C ALA A 26 18.13 -13.15 15.35
N ASP A 27 17.02 -12.42 15.52
CA ASP A 27 15.93 -12.78 16.43
C ASP A 27 15.24 -14.07 16.00
N LEU A 28 15.02 -14.26 14.68
CA LEU A 28 14.50 -15.51 14.11
C LEU A 28 15.43 -16.69 14.38
N LEU A 29 16.73 -16.48 14.19
CA LEU A 29 17.75 -17.50 14.48
C LEU A 29 17.74 -17.85 15.99
N GLU A 30 17.75 -16.84 16.85
CA GLU A 30 17.71 -17.03 18.30
C GLU A 30 16.42 -17.77 18.73
N SER A 31 15.26 -17.35 18.25
CA SER A 31 13.96 -17.96 18.57
C SER A 31 13.91 -19.43 18.15
N ARG A 32 14.52 -19.77 17.00
CA ARG A 32 14.54 -21.14 16.47
C ARG A 32 15.39 -22.09 17.30
N TYR A 33 16.48 -21.61 17.91
CA TYR A 33 17.43 -22.45 18.65
C TYR A 33 17.31 -22.34 20.16
N THR A 34 16.69 -21.29 20.69
CA THR A 34 16.56 -21.09 22.15
C THR A 34 15.15 -21.31 22.69
N ASN A 35 14.16 -21.65 21.83
CA ASN A 35 12.73 -21.72 22.17
C ASN A 35 12.19 -20.44 22.84
N LYS A 36 12.90 -19.33 22.75
CA LYS A 36 12.38 -18.04 23.19
C LYS A 36 11.44 -17.50 22.12
N LYS A 37 10.22 -17.17 22.47
CA LYS A 37 9.35 -16.36 21.58
C LYS A 37 10.01 -15.01 21.34
N PRO A 38 9.97 -14.46 20.10
CA PRO A 38 10.48 -13.12 19.87
C PRO A 38 9.80 -12.16 20.84
N GLN A 39 10.62 -11.37 21.53
CA GLN A 39 10.14 -10.50 22.61
C GLN A 39 9.27 -9.37 22.06
N ARG A 40 9.51 -8.93 20.83
CA ARG A 40 8.74 -7.89 20.14
C ARG A 40 8.40 -8.36 18.72
N GLN A 41 7.14 -8.30 18.37
CA GLN A 41 6.67 -8.60 17.03
C GLN A 41 6.68 -7.31 16.19
N ILE A 42 7.42 -7.30 15.08
CA ILE A 42 7.50 -6.16 14.17
C ILE A 42 6.79 -6.56 12.88
N CYS A 43 6.03 -5.62 12.29
CA CYS A 43 5.35 -5.86 11.04
C CYS A 43 5.03 -4.52 10.36
N SER A 44 5.37 -4.37 9.09
CA SER A 44 5.17 -3.12 8.36
C SER A 44 4.58 -3.37 6.97
N PHE A 45 3.56 -2.58 6.65
CA PHE A 45 2.82 -2.66 5.40
C PHE A 45 2.73 -1.29 4.74
N SER A 46 2.88 -1.24 3.42
CA SER A 46 2.52 -0.08 2.60
C SER A 46 1.37 -0.45 1.66
N THR A 47 0.36 0.39 1.53
CA THR A 47 -0.85 0.10 0.77
C THR A 47 -1.35 1.33 0.04
N GLN A 48 -2.02 1.11 -1.09
CA GLN A 48 -2.92 2.11 -1.65
C GLN A 48 -4.09 2.35 -0.68
N HIS A 49 -4.92 3.35 -0.95
CA HIS A 49 -6.01 3.77 -0.05
C HIS A 49 -7.19 2.77 -0.06
N TYR A 50 -7.01 1.64 0.62
CA TYR A 50 -7.98 0.55 0.66
C TYR A 50 -8.55 0.30 2.05
N ALA A 51 -9.85 0.49 2.22
CA ALA A 51 -10.55 0.18 3.45
C ALA A 51 -10.38 -1.30 3.89
N PHE A 52 -10.28 -2.24 2.95
CA PHE A 52 -10.06 -3.65 3.30
C PHE A 52 -8.68 -3.88 3.91
N ALA A 53 -7.64 -3.18 3.45
CA ALA A 53 -6.30 -3.30 4.00
C ALA A 53 -6.23 -2.73 5.43
N VAL A 54 -6.86 -1.57 5.66
CA VAL A 54 -7.01 -0.99 7.01
C VAL A 54 -7.76 -1.94 7.94
N ASN A 55 -8.88 -2.51 7.50
CA ASN A 55 -9.64 -3.47 8.29
C ASN A 55 -8.84 -4.75 8.60
N ALA A 56 -8.08 -5.26 7.62
CA ALA A 56 -7.21 -6.42 7.83
C ALA A 56 -6.11 -6.12 8.85
N PHE A 57 -5.49 -4.94 8.76
CA PHE A 57 -4.48 -4.49 9.72
C PHE A 57 -5.05 -4.36 11.14
N VAL A 58 -6.22 -3.72 11.31
CA VAL A 58 -6.90 -3.63 12.61
C VAL A 58 -7.21 -5.02 13.17
N ASN A 59 -7.62 -5.96 12.33
CA ASN A 59 -7.87 -7.34 12.75
C ASN A 59 -6.58 -8.08 13.12
N LEU A 60 -5.46 -7.81 12.45
CA LEU A 60 -4.15 -8.33 12.82
C LEU A 60 -3.76 -7.84 14.21
N VAL A 61 -3.85 -6.54 14.48
CA VAL A 61 -3.57 -5.95 15.80
C VAL A 61 -4.44 -6.58 16.90
N LYS A 62 -5.75 -6.74 16.64
CA LYS A 62 -6.67 -7.36 17.60
C LYS A 62 -6.38 -8.84 17.89
N LYS A 63 -5.79 -9.55 16.93
CA LYS A 63 -5.48 -10.99 17.05
C LYS A 63 -4.09 -11.27 17.61
N THR A 64 -3.22 -10.26 17.64
CA THR A 64 -1.88 -10.46 18.18
C THR A 64 -1.93 -10.80 19.66
N GLN A 65 -1.12 -11.78 20.06
CA GLN A 65 -0.95 -12.20 21.44
C GLN A 65 0.44 -11.84 21.98
N ALA A 66 1.24 -11.13 21.20
CA ALA A 66 2.54 -10.66 21.62
C ALA A 66 2.39 -9.60 22.72
N GLU A 67 3.21 -9.67 23.77
CA GLU A 67 3.25 -8.66 24.83
C GLU A 67 3.79 -7.32 24.30
N GLU A 68 4.72 -7.38 23.35
CA GLU A 68 5.27 -6.22 22.67
C GLU A 68 5.14 -6.36 21.15
N TYR A 69 4.71 -5.31 20.49
CA TYR A 69 4.66 -5.26 19.02
C TYR A 69 4.90 -3.85 18.50
N ASP A 70 5.35 -3.79 17.23
CA ASP A 70 5.54 -2.56 16.46
C ASP A 70 4.97 -2.77 15.08
N PHE A 71 3.69 -2.50 14.93
CA PHE A 71 2.97 -2.66 13.68
C PHE A 71 2.75 -1.32 13.01
N THR A 72 3.14 -1.23 11.75
CA THR A 72 3.00 -0.01 10.97
C THR A 72 2.20 -0.28 9.69
N LEU A 73 1.20 0.56 9.42
CA LEU A 73 0.50 0.63 8.15
C LEU A 73 0.73 2.03 7.55
N ARG A 74 1.20 2.07 6.30
CA ARG A 74 1.36 3.29 5.50
C ARG A 74 0.40 3.26 4.34
N GLU A 75 -0.50 4.22 4.28
CA GLU A 75 -1.29 4.49 3.08
C GLU A 75 -0.51 5.50 2.24
N THR A 76 -0.12 5.10 1.04
CA THR A 76 0.76 5.91 0.20
C THR A 76 0.58 5.57 -1.29
N ARG A 77 1.27 6.30 -2.16
CA ARG A 77 1.20 6.24 -3.62
C ARG A 77 1.78 4.92 -4.15
N THR A 78 1.30 4.49 -5.30
CA THR A 78 1.68 3.19 -5.90
C THR A 78 3.19 3.01 -6.06
N PHE A 79 3.90 4.04 -6.55
CA PHE A 79 5.35 3.95 -6.70
C PHE A 79 6.06 3.89 -5.34
N GLU A 80 5.60 4.65 -4.37
CA GLU A 80 6.15 4.68 -3.02
C GLU A 80 5.97 3.34 -2.30
N ILE A 81 4.87 2.61 -2.56
CA ILE A 81 4.67 1.25 -2.04
C ILE A 81 5.79 0.32 -2.54
N ILE A 82 6.10 0.39 -3.85
CA ILE A 82 7.17 -0.41 -4.46
C ILE A 82 8.53 -0.04 -3.85
N ASP A 83 8.78 1.25 -3.68
CA ASP A 83 10.02 1.76 -3.10
C ASP A 83 10.15 1.41 -1.62
N ASP A 84 9.07 1.49 -0.85
CA ASP A 84 9.04 1.09 0.56
C ASP A 84 9.39 -0.40 0.74
N VAL A 85 8.86 -1.28 -0.11
CA VAL A 85 9.19 -2.72 -0.04
C VAL A 85 10.60 -3.00 -0.54
N LYS A 86 11.01 -2.36 -1.64
CA LYS A 86 12.38 -2.46 -2.17
C LYS A 86 13.43 -2.07 -1.12
N ASN A 87 13.18 -0.97 -0.42
CA ASN A 87 14.10 -0.41 0.58
C ASN A 87 13.81 -0.96 2.00
N LEU A 88 12.97 -1.99 2.11
CA LEU A 88 12.68 -2.70 3.36
C LEU A 88 12.11 -1.78 4.47
N LYS A 89 11.53 -0.67 4.06
CA LYS A 89 10.78 0.20 4.96
C LYS A 89 9.40 -0.41 5.28
N SER A 90 8.91 -1.28 4.38
CA SER A 90 7.76 -2.15 4.60
C SER A 90 8.08 -3.56 4.14
N GLU A 91 7.64 -4.56 4.91
CA GLU A 91 7.82 -5.97 4.56
C GLU A 91 6.93 -6.38 3.38
N THR A 92 5.77 -5.75 3.28
CA THR A 92 4.75 -6.09 2.28
C THR A 92 4.10 -4.83 1.74
N GLY A 93 3.91 -4.81 0.41
CA GLY A 93 3.14 -3.82 -0.31
C GLY A 93 1.79 -4.39 -0.77
N ILE A 94 0.72 -3.61 -0.68
CA ILE A 94 -0.61 -3.97 -1.16
C ILE A 94 -1.02 -2.98 -2.22
N LEU A 95 -1.20 -3.47 -3.45
CA LEU A 95 -1.62 -2.69 -4.60
C LEU A 95 -2.42 -3.57 -5.57
N TYR A 96 -3.12 -2.96 -6.54
CA TYR A 96 -3.85 -3.73 -7.53
C TYR A 96 -3.09 -3.84 -8.86
N LEU A 97 -3.37 -4.92 -9.59
CA LEU A 97 -3.00 -5.12 -10.97
C LEU A 97 -4.25 -5.34 -11.81
N ASP A 98 -4.28 -4.69 -12.96
CA ASP A 98 -5.27 -4.93 -14.02
C ASP A 98 -4.58 -5.17 -15.38
N ASP A 99 -5.36 -5.36 -16.42
CA ASP A 99 -4.81 -5.60 -17.76
C ASP A 99 -4.05 -4.40 -18.33
N PHE A 100 -4.33 -3.21 -17.85
CA PHE A 100 -3.69 -1.98 -18.29
C PHE A 100 -2.31 -1.78 -17.61
N ASN A 101 -2.23 -1.89 -16.29
CA ASN A 101 -1.03 -1.54 -15.54
C ASN A 101 -0.06 -2.72 -15.31
N LYS A 102 -0.53 -3.98 -15.39
CA LYS A 102 0.26 -5.17 -15.03
C LYS A 102 1.59 -5.29 -15.75
N LYS A 103 1.68 -4.85 -17.03
CA LYS A 103 2.93 -4.96 -17.79
C LYS A 103 4.01 -4.04 -17.24
N VAL A 104 3.63 -2.82 -16.87
CA VAL A 104 4.56 -1.82 -16.32
C VAL A 104 4.96 -2.19 -14.90
N LEU A 105 3.99 -2.53 -14.05
CA LEU A 105 4.24 -2.88 -12.66
C LEU A 105 5.04 -4.17 -12.52
N ASN A 106 4.74 -5.21 -13.30
CA ASN A 106 5.53 -6.46 -13.29
C ASN A 106 6.98 -6.24 -13.72
N LYS A 107 7.23 -5.33 -14.67
CA LYS A 107 8.60 -4.94 -15.03
C LYS A 107 9.31 -4.32 -13.83
N LEU A 108 8.67 -3.38 -13.13
CA LEU A 108 9.23 -2.75 -11.92
C LEU A 108 9.47 -3.78 -10.80
N PHE A 109 8.55 -4.71 -10.59
CA PHE A 109 8.76 -5.78 -9.60
C PHE A 109 9.99 -6.61 -9.94
N THR A 110 10.14 -7.03 -11.20
CA THR A 110 11.30 -7.80 -11.64
C THR A 110 12.61 -7.04 -11.46
N GLU A 111 12.65 -5.76 -11.86
CA GLU A 111 13.82 -4.90 -11.75
C GLU A 111 14.24 -4.64 -10.29
N ASN A 112 13.29 -4.69 -9.37
CA ASN A 112 13.53 -4.49 -7.94
C ASN A 112 13.51 -5.80 -7.12
N HIS A 113 13.56 -6.96 -7.76
CA HIS A 113 13.56 -8.30 -7.13
C HIS A 113 12.34 -8.55 -6.22
N LEU A 114 11.20 -7.96 -6.55
CA LEU A 114 9.94 -8.13 -5.85
C LEU A 114 9.08 -9.20 -6.51
N THR A 115 8.28 -9.90 -5.72
CA THR A 115 7.32 -10.90 -6.20
C THR A 115 5.90 -10.47 -5.86
N PHE A 116 5.02 -10.49 -6.85
CA PHE A 116 3.59 -10.21 -6.65
C PHE A 116 2.82 -11.51 -6.41
N TYR A 117 2.03 -11.53 -5.35
CA TYR A 117 1.11 -12.62 -5.03
C TYR A 117 -0.34 -12.12 -5.08
N PRO A 118 -1.20 -12.65 -5.97
CA PRO A 118 -2.60 -12.26 -6.01
C PRO A 118 -3.33 -12.74 -4.74
N ILE A 119 -4.07 -11.84 -4.10
CA ILE A 119 -4.87 -12.15 -2.91
C ILE A 119 -6.31 -12.47 -3.33
N PHE A 120 -6.92 -11.61 -4.14
CA PHE A 120 -8.26 -11.79 -4.69
C PHE A 120 -8.43 -10.94 -5.95
N THR A 121 -9.51 -11.21 -6.69
CA THR A 121 -9.96 -10.39 -7.82
C THR A 121 -11.29 -9.74 -7.46
N ALA A 122 -11.43 -8.45 -7.79
CA ALA A 122 -12.65 -7.70 -7.54
C ALA A 122 -13.06 -6.94 -8.80
N GLU A 123 -14.36 -6.71 -8.95
CA GLU A 123 -14.90 -5.84 -9.99
C GLU A 123 -15.00 -4.39 -9.48
N PRO A 124 -14.80 -3.38 -10.34
CA PRO A 124 -14.93 -2.00 -9.94
C PRO A 124 -16.40 -1.64 -9.66
N HIS A 125 -16.62 -0.88 -8.60
CA HIS A 125 -17.94 -0.38 -8.21
C HIS A 125 -17.89 1.14 -8.06
N VAL A 126 -19.01 1.79 -8.37
CA VAL A 126 -19.16 3.23 -8.15
C VAL A 126 -19.56 3.48 -6.71
N PHE A 127 -18.78 4.27 -5.99
CA PHE A 127 -19.12 4.73 -4.67
C PHE A 127 -19.82 6.08 -4.75
N ILE A 128 -21.09 6.13 -4.35
CA ILE A 128 -21.96 7.31 -4.43
C ILE A 128 -22.76 7.51 -3.15
N SER A 129 -23.17 8.74 -2.90
CA SER A 129 -24.11 9.05 -1.81
C SER A 129 -25.48 8.42 -2.09
N VAL A 130 -26.17 7.98 -1.03
CA VAL A 130 -27.57 7.51 -1.11
C VAL A 130 -28.53 8.59 -1.64
N ASN A 131 -28.16 9.86 -1.53
CA ASN A 131 -28.94 11.00 -2.04
C ASN A 131 -28.56 11.37 -3.48
N SER A 132 -27.67 10.62 -4.13
CA SER A 132 -27.31 10.87 -5.52
C SER A 132 -28.46 10.46 -6.44
N PRO A 133 -28.75 11.24 -7.52
CA PRO A 133 -29.68 10.80 -8.55
C PRO A 133 -29.32 9.46 -9.20
N LEU A 134 -28.06 9.06 -9.13
CA LEU A 134 -27.60 7.77 -9.63
C LEU A 134 -27.95 6.60 -8.69
N ALA A 135 -28.27 6.86 -7.43
CA ALA A 135 -28.60 5.81 -6.46
C ALA A 135 -29.90 5.07 -6.78
N GLU A 136 -30.79 5.68 -7.58
CA GLU A 136 -32.05 5.07 -8.02
C GLU A 136 -31.88 4.18 -9.26
N LYS A 137 -30.70 4.19 -9.90
CA LYS A 137 -30.43 3.37 -11.07
C LYS A 137 -30.06 1.94 -10.68
N ASN A 138 -30.61 0.95 -11.37
CA ASN A 138 -30.24 -0.44 -11.22
C ASN A 138 -28.83 -0.74 -11.79
N GLU A 139 -28.39 0.04 -12.78
CA GLU A 139 -27.10 -0.07 -13.44
C GLU A 139 -26.58 1.33 -13.75
N ILE A 140 -25.31 1.56 -13.47
CA ILE A 140 -24.63 2.83 -13.76
C ILE A 140 -23.63 2.59 -14.90
N LEU A 141 -23.85 3.26 -16.01
CA LEU A 141 -22.96 3.24 -17.15
C LEU A 141 -21.89 4.33 -17.03
N LEU A 142 -20.74 4.17 -17.70
CA LEU A 142 -19.66 5.16 -17.67
C LEU A 142 -20.11 6.56 -18.14
N GLN A 143 -21.02 6.63 -19.11
CA GLN A 143 -21.61 7.89 -19.60
C GLN A 143 -22.43 8.62 -18.53
N ASP A 144 -23.01 7.91 -17.57
CA ASP A 144 -23.77 8.49 -16.47
C ASP A 144 -22.86 9.24 -15.49
N LEU A 145 -21.59 8.90 -15.46
CA LEU A 145 -20.58 9.51 -14.60
C LEU A 145 -20.00 10.81 -15.18
N GLU A 146 -20.12 11.06 -16.49
CA GLU A 146 -19.52 12.22 -17.15
C GLU A 146 -19.90 13.59 -16.55
N PRO A 147 -21.15 13.83 -16.08
CA PRO A 147 -21.52 15.12 -15.49
C PRO A 147 -20.87 15.38 -14.13
N TYR A 148 -20.41 14.32 -13.45
CA TYR A 148 -19.89 14.38 -12.08
C TYR A 148 -18.38 14.55 -12.06
N PRO A 149 -17.82 15.19 -11.00
CA PRO A 149 -16.39 15.24 -10.80
C PRO A 149 -15.85 13.85 -10.46
N PHE A 150 -14.68 13.54 -11.02
CA PHE A 150 -13.91 12.35 -10.72
C PHE A 150 -12.87 12.67 -9.66
N LEU A 151 -12.91 11.93 -8.56
CA LEU A 151 -11.94 12.06 -7.46
C LEU A 151 -10.80 11.07 -7.72
N CYS A 152 -9.56 11.54 -7.61
CA CYS A 152 -8.38 10.70 -7.76
C CYS A 152 -7.28 11.08 -6.78
N TYR A 153 -6.43 10.11 -6.46
CA TYR A 153 -5.24 10.33 -5.66
C TYR A 153 -4.07 10.76 -6.55
N GLU A 154 -3.49 11.89 -6.21
CA GLU A 154 -2.33 12.43 -6.92
C GLU A 154 -1.10 11.53 -6.67
N GLN A 155 -0.39 11.14 -7.75
CA GLN A 155 0.72 10.18 -7.70
C GLN A 155 2.11 10.85 -7.66
N GLY A 156 2.19 12.16 -7.44
CA GLY A 156 3.45 12.89 -7.33
C GLY A 156 4.27 12.90 -8.61
N ASP A 157 5.58 12.76 -8.48
CA ASP A 157 6.51 12.78 -9.61
C ASP A 157 6.29 11.62 -10.60
N PHE A 158 5.63 10.56 -10.16
CA PHE A 158 5.26 9.39 -10.96
C PHE A 158 3.80 9.44 -11.40
N ASN A 159 3.26 10.63 -11.65
CA ASN A 159 1.88 10.85 -12.05
C ASN A 159 1.60 10.32 -13.47
N SER A 160 1.42 9.02 -13.57
CA SER A 160 1.12 8.28 -14.80
C SER A 160 -0.10 7.39 -14.55
N PHE A 161 -0.91 7.19 -15.59
CA PHE A 161 -2.07 6.28 -15.52
C PHE A 161 -1.74 4.86 -15.06
N TYR A 162 -0.49 4.40 -15.25
CA TYR A 162 -0.06 3.08 -14.76
C TYR A 162 0.09 3.00 -13.26
N PHE A 163 0.24 4.14 -12.59
CA PHE A 163 0.36 4.23 -11.13
C PHE A 163 -0.92 4.72 -10.45
N ALA A 164 -1.92 5.14 -11.24
CA ALA A 164 -3.19 5.59 -10.70
C ALA A 164 -3.83 4.50 -9.81
N GLU A 165 -4.44 4.92 -8.72
CA GLU A 165 -5.12 4.01 -7.78
C GLU A 165 -6.54 3.72 -8.21
N GLU A 166 -7.09 4.59 -9.07
CA GLU A 166 -8.45 4.49 -9.55
C GLU A 166 -8.51 3.59 -10.78
N ILE A 167 -9.38 2.60 -10.71
CA ILE A 167 -9.75 1.78 -11.85
C ILE A 167 -10.42 2.69 -12.87
N LEU A 168 -10.17 2.45 -14.16
CA LEU A 168 -10.66 3.29 -15.25
C LEU A 168 -10.00 4.70 -15.30
N SER A 169 -8.81 4.85 -14.75
CA SER A 169 -8.05 6.11 -14.81
C SER A 169 -7.82 6.64 -16.23
N THR A 170 -7.83 5.75 -17.24
CA THR A 170 -7.66 6.10 -18.65
C THR A 170 -8.92 6.66 -19.33
N VAL A 171 -10.08 6.56 -18.67
CA VAL A 171 -11.33 7.10 -19.23
C VAL A 171 -11.32 8.62 -19.09
N SER A 172 -11.55 9.31 -20.22
CA SER A 172 -11.59 10.78 -20.25
C SER A 172 -12.62 11.33 -19.27
N ARG A 173 -12.24 12.34 -18.52
CA ARG A 173 -13.07 13.04 -17.54
C ARG A 173 -13.04 14.53 -17.80
N LYS A 174 -14.21 15.18 -17.73
CA LYS A 174 -14.33 16.64 -17.89
C LYS A 174 -13.96 17.40 -16.61
N LYS A 175 -14.12 16.76 -15.46
CA LYS A 175 -13.86 17.34 -14.13
C LYS A 175 -13.09 16.33 -13.29
N VAL A 176 -11.95 16.75 -12.77
CA VAL A 176 -11.10 15.94 -11.88
C VAL A 176 -10.80 16.77 -10.63
N ILE A 177 -10.82 16.15 -9.47
CA ILE A 177 -10.50 16.75 -8.17
C ILE A 177 -9.43 15.89 -7.49
#